data_d076a0090f46b6a180f628c143dc59f7
#
_entry.id   d076a0090f46b6a180f628c143dc59f7
#
_cell.length_a   1.000
_cell.length_b   1.000
_cell.length_c   1.000
_cell.angle_alpha   90.00
_cell.angle_beta   90.00
_cell.angle_gamma   90.00
#
_symmetry.space_group_name_H-M   'P 1'
#
loop_
_entity.id
_entity.type
_entity.pdbx_description
1 polymer ?
#
loop_
_entity_poly.entity_id
_entity_poly.type
_entity_poly.pdbx_seq_one_letter_code
_entity_poly.pdbx_strand_id
1 'polypeptide(L)'
;MDQSDIDPATGAPTVYKGETLFNALRAGKVLTLQNGDKVERWDPNVYMMDYLYGQATSQKHSISISGADEKFSYRASLGYADNNSQLKVANDGEKKYSGRLNADYQATDALKFETSMSYDKRDIITPTTDVGAGYFDPWFWTVYNKNGQAYDTFSGNRNPIGGLTQGGEKKNSLTTFRGSAKATYDFSKWVKGLSISASGAYKTVQRNMQEVKNKVQYYDWVGTQTGNKQGPGQLKEEIAKWENITLGAFANYNRTFADVHSVSAMLGMTAEQETYKRVGAVRKSGAVYPGSGLADLDVWVNGNNNEAYGGQNSWGLVSYLGRLNYTYADKYSIEVLGRRDGSSKLAKEQRWKNFYSISGFWRLSNEDFLKDVSWLSDLKLRYNYGRTGSVEGIDNYERFATIKTGTTIFGVNPGTHTSLWVDGMRSAERTWETIDSHDVGVDFAFLSNRLRGSFDYFIKTNNGMFIDVQYPSILGAAAPKTNNGKFRARGWELALNWNDQIGQVKYNIGGSLSDAWSKVLELANNENV
;
A
#
# COMPACT_ATOMS: atom_id res chain seq x y z
N MET A 1 14.92 -21.84 40.35
CA MET A 1 14.69 -23.26 40.04
C MET A 1 16.03 -23.94 40.01
N ASP A 2 16.19 -24.99 40.79
CA ASP A 2 17.40 -25.82 40.75
C ASP A 2 17.26 -26.75 39.55
N GLN A 3 18.20 -26.72 38.60
CA GLN A 3 18.23 -27.60 37.44
C GLN A 3 19.49 -28.46 37.50
N SER A 4 19.34 -29.73 37.15
CA SER A 4 20.44 -30.69 37.12
C SER A 4 20.94 -30.87 35.68
N ASP A 5 22.24 -30.70 35.48
CA ASP A 5 22.93 -31.10 34.25
C ASP A 5 23.19 -32.61 34.31
N ILE A 6 22.94 -33.30 33.22
CA ILE A 6 23.23 -34.74 33.12
C ILE A 6 24.55 -34.88 32.39
N ASP A 7 25.55 -35.46 33.02
CA ASP A 7 26.78 -35.82 32.36
C ASP A 7 26.50 -36.87 31.27
N PRO A 8 26.75 -36.56 30.01
CA PRO A 8 26.41 -37.48 28.91
C PRO A 8 27.23 -38.76 28.91
N ALA A 9 28.33 -38.82 29.64
CA ALA A 9 29.19 -40.00 29.73
C ALA A 9 28.81 -40.93 30.89
N THR A 10 28.31 -40.37 32.01
CA THR A 10 28.05 -41.12 33.23
C THR A 10 26.56 -41.21 33.59
N GLY A 11 25.71 -40.35 32.99
CA GLY A 11 24.29 -40.22 33.36
C GLY A 11 24.06 -39.59 34.75
N ALA A 12 25.12 -39.09 35.39
CA ALA A 12 25.03 -38.52 36.76
C ALA A 12 24.56 -37.06 36.70
N PRO A 13 23.61 -36.65 37.54
CA PRO A 13 23.14 -35.26 37.58
C PRO A 13 24.13 -34.34 38.31
N THR A 14 24.51 -33.23 37.65
CA THR A 14 25.19 -32.09 38.29
C THR A 14 24.15 -31.00 38.54
N VAL A 15 23.92 -30.66 39.82
CA VAL A 15 22.92 -29.64 40.18
C VAL A 15 23.52 -28.25 40.09
N TYR A 16 22.94 -27.42 39.22
CA TYR A 16 23.24 -25.98 39.13
C TYR A 16 22.16 -25.17 39.86
N LYS A 17 22.57 -24.26 40.71
CA LYS A 17 21.65 -23.35 41.41
C LYS A 17 21.71 -21.97 40.77
N GLY A 18 20.57 -21.46 40.31
CA GLY A 18 20.32 -20.08 39.90
C GLY A 18 21.48 -19.37 39.18
N GLU A 19 22.20 -18.51 39.89
CA GLU A 19 23.30 -17.69 39.34
C GLU A 19 24.46 -18.52 38.77
N THR A 20 24.73 -19.70 39.32
CA THR A 20 25.79 -20.62 38.86
C THR A 20 25.48 -21.19 37.46
N LEU A 21 24.21 -21.43 37.14
CA LEU A 21 23.76 -21.91 35.84
C LEU A 21 24.03 -20.87 34.73
N PHE A 22 23.64 -19.63 34.97
CA PHE A 22 23.89 -18.55 34.02
C PHE A 22 25.36 -18.21 33.86
N ASN A 23 26.17 -18.30 34.93
CA ASN A 23 27.59 -18.09 34.85
C ASN A 23 28.28 -19.18 34.00
N ALA A 24 27.87 -20.45 34.13
CA ALA A 24 28.36 -21.53 33.28
C ALA A 24 28.03 -21.29 31.78
N LEU A 25 26.79 -20.86 31.47
CA LEU A 25 26.39 -20.52 30.11
C LEU A 25 27.17 -19.32 29.55
N ARG A 26 27.37 -18.26 30.33
CA ARG A 26 28.20 -17.09 29.97
C ARG A 26 29.65 -17.45 29.72
N ALA A 27 30.15 -18.47 30.41
CA ALA A 27 31.47 -19.03 30.18
C ALA A 27 31.56 -19.96 28.95
N GLY A 28 30.45 -20.09 28.17
CA GLY A 28 30.41 -20.91 26.97
C GLY A 28 30.15 -22.39 27.22
N LYS A 29 29.79 -22.79 28.47
CA LYS A 29 29.53 -24.21 28.79
C LYS A 29 28.19 -24.64 28.21
N VAL A 30 28.20 -25.76 27.50
CA VAL A 30 26.98 -26.41 26.97
C VAL A 30 26.42 -27.35 28.05
N LEU A 31 25.10 -27.25 28.29
CA LEU A 31 24.43 -27.99 29.36
C LEU A 31 23.34 -28.91 28.78
N THR A 32 23.19 -30.09 29.37
CA THR A 32 22.06 -31.00 29.10
C THR A 32 21.27 -31.16 30.40
N LEU A 33 19.99 -30.77 30.35
CA LEU A 33 19.16 -30.64 31.54
C LEU A 33 17.95 -31.56 31.44
N GLN A 34 17.55 -32.17 32.57
CA GLN A 34 16.31 -32.90 32.70
C GLN A 34 15.21 -31.96 33.22
N ASN A 35 14.12 -31.82 32.47
CA ASN A 35 12.97 -31.02 32.87
C ASN A 35 11.69 -31.86 32.74
N GLY A 36 11.30 -32.50 33.85
CA GLY A 36 10.26 -33.53 33.80
C GLY A 36 10.66 -34.69 32.90
N ASP A 37 9.79 -35.04 31.95
CA ASP A 37 10.05 -36.09 30.97
C ASP A 37 10.88 -35.65 29.77
N LYS A 38 11.24 -34.36 29.69
CA LYS A 38 11.96 -33.77 28.56
C LYS A 38 13.46 -33.65 28.88
N VAL A 39 14.28 -33.93 27.86
CA VAL A 39 15.72 -33.64 27.93
C VAL A 39 16.00 -32.38 27.10
N GLU A 40 16.53 -31.37 27.79
CA GLU A 40 16.85 -30.07 27.19
C GLU A 40 18.36 -29.91 26.97
N ARG A 41 18.69 -29.19 25.88
CA ARG A 41 20.06 -28.80 25.57
C ARG A 41 20.13 -27.29 25.48
N TRP A 42 21.01 -26.71 26.30
CA TRP A 42 21.30 -25.28 26.35
C TRP A 42 22.73 -25.05 25.85
N ASP A 43 22.85 -24.37 24.70
CA ASP A 43 24.14 -24.16 24.03
C ASP A 43 24.33 -22.67 23.75
N PRO A 44 25.14 -21.95 24.52
CA PRO A 44 25.38 -20.53 24.33
C PRO A 44 26.22 -20.18 23.08
N ASN A 45 26.72 -21.19 22.37
CA ASN A 45 27.50 -20.99 21.15
C ASN A 45 26.63 -21.06 19.87
N VAL A 46 25.33 -21.29 20.04
CA VAL A 46 24.37 -21.32 18.93
C VAL A 46 23.65 -19.97 18.83
N TYR A 47 23.74 -19.33 17.69
CA TYR A 47 23.00 -18.09 17.42
C TYR A 47 21.92 -18.34 16.39
N MET A 48 20.66 -18.24 16.78
CA MET A 48 19.48 -18.54 15.97
C MET A 48 19.47 -17.78 14.62
N MET A 49 19.94 -16.52 14.62
CA MET A 49 19.94 -15.69 13.41
C MET A 49 20.87 -16.22 12.33
N ASP A 50 21.96 -16.90 12.68
CA ASP A 50 22.87 -17.51 11.69
C ASP A 50 22.22 -18.68 10.96
N TYR A 51 21.25 -19.32 11.56
CA TYR A 51 20.44 -20.37 10.93
C TYR A 51 19.33 -19.78 10.08
N LEU A 52 18.74 -18.66 10.50
CA LEU A 52 17.60 -18.03 9.80
C LEU A 52 18.05 -17.27 8.57
N TYR A 53 19.10 -16.45 8.69
CA TYR A 53 19.46 -15.48 7.68
C TYR A 53 20.78 -15.74 6.97
N GLY A 54 20.87 -15.32 5.74
CA GLY A 54 22.05 -15.40 4.89
C GLY A 54 22.09 -14.30 3.85
N GLN A 55 22.91 -14.50 2.85
CA GLN A 55 22.99 -13.61 1.70
C GLN A 55 21.79 -13.84 0.78
N ALA A 56 21.16 -12.75 0.33
CA ALA A 56 20.16 -12.79 -0.72
C ALA A 56 20.74 -12.30 -2.05
N THR A 57 20.29 -12.90 -3.13
CA THR A 57 20.61 -12.44 -4.48
C THR A 57 19.37 -11.80 -5.10
N SER A 58 19.57 -10.68 -5.77
CA SER A 58 18.55 -10.03 -6.58
C SER A 58 19.11 -9.75 -7.96
N GLN A 59 18.30 -10.02 -8.99
CA GLN A 59 18.66 -9.72 -10.37
C GLN A 59 17.51 -9.03 -11.07
N LYS A 60 17.84 -8.06 -11.94
CA LYS A 60 16.88 -7.32 -12.73
C LYS A 60 17.40 -7.14 -14.14
N HIS A 61 16.57 -7.54 -15.10
CA HIS A 61 16.87 -7.41 -16.53
C HIS A 61 15.77 -6.60 -17.19
N SER A 62 16.13 -5.70 -18.08
CA SER A 62 15.18 -4.95 -18.89
C SER A 62 15.72 -4.71 -20.27
N ILE A 63 14.85 -4.83 -21.26
CA ILE A 63 15.12 -4.48 -22.64
C ILE A 63 14.02 -3.55 -23.13
N SER A 64 14.38 -2.56 -23.92
CA SER A 64 13.41 -1.69 -24.55
C SER A 64 13.83 -1.33 -25.97
N ILE A 65 12.83 -1.21 -26.83
CA ILE A 65 12.99 -0.73 -28.20
C ILE A 65 12.03 0.43 -28.41
N SER A 66 12.47 1.46 -29.11
CA SER A 66 11.64 2.60 -29.49
C SER A 66 12.00 3.06 -30.88
N GLY A 67 11.01 3.55 -31.61
CA GLY A 67 11.17 4.14 -32.91
C GLY A 67 10.12 5.22 -33.14
N ALA A 68 10.42 6.13 -34.02
CA ALA A 68 9.50 7.18 -34.43
C ALA A 68 9.73 7.57 -35.88
N ASP A 69 8.63 7.89 -36.58
CA ASP A 69 8.63 8.63 -37.83
C ASP A 69 7.67 9.82 -37.71
N GLU A 70 7.33 10.47 -38.84
CA GLU A 70 6.46 11.65 -38.86
C GLU A 70 5.05 11.39 -38.30
N LYS A 71 4.54 10.17 -38.41
CA LYS A 71 3.15 9.82 -38.08
C LYS A 71 3.03 8.81 -36.94
N PHE A 72 4.05 8.02 -36.69
CA PHE A 72 3.97 6.95 -35.73
C PHE A 72 5.19 6.92 -34.81
N SER A 73 4.95 6.85 -33.52
CA SER A 73 5.99 6.61 -32.53
C SER A 73 5.59 5.48 -31.60
N TYR A 74 6.58 4.67 -31.22
CA TYR A 74 6.32 3.57 -30.28
C TYR A 74 7.50 3.37 -29.32
N ARG A 75 7.17 2.79 -28.17
CA ARG A 75 8.13 2.25 -27.23
C ARG A 75 7.61 0.94 -26.65
N ALA A 76 8.33 -0.14 -26.87
CA ALA A 76 8.06 -1.44 -26.23
C ALA A 76 9.16 -1.77 -25.23
N SER A 77 8.81 -2.34 -24.10
CA SER A 77 9.77 -2.78 -23.09
C SER A 77 9.35 -4.08 -22.42
N LEU A 78 10.31 -4.92 -22.12
CA LEU A 78 10.16 -6.14 -21.34
C LEU A 78 11.06 -6.07 -20.12
N GLY A 79 10.62 -6.59 -19.00
CA GLY A 79 11.38 -6.62 -17.77
C GLY A 79 11.18 -7.93 -17.02
N TYR A 80 12.23 -8.39 -16.40
CA TYR A 80 12.26 -9.52 -15.46
C TYR A 80 12.99 -9.09 -14.20
N ALA A 81 12.45 -9.44 -13.04
CA ALA A 81 13.15 -9.31 -11.76
C ALA A 81 12.94 -10.56 -10.93
N ASP A 82 14.00 -10.99 -10.23
CA ASP A 82 14.00 -12.11 -9.30
C ASP A 82 14.65 -11.62 -8.00
N ASN A 83 13.85 -11.55 -6.94
CA ASN A 83 14.26 -11.06 -5.64
C ASN A 83 14.12 -12.19 -4.63
N ASN A 84 15.23 -12.72 -4.17
CA ASN A 84 15.24 -13.74 -3.13
C ASN A 84 15.35 -13.09 -1.76
N SER A 85 14.72 -13.70 -0.77
CA SER A 85 14.82 -13.29 0.63
C SER A 85 16.15 -13.71 1.24
N GLN A 86 16.49 -13.08 2.37
CA GLN A 86 17.60 -13.49 3.22
C GLN A 86 17.32 -14.75 4.05
N LEU A 87 16.10 -15.27 4.07
CA LEU A 87 15.76 -16.50 4.79
C LEU A 87 16.43 -17.71 4.12
N LYS A 88 17.28 -18.43 4.89
CA LYS A 88 17.99 -19.62 4.41
C LYS A 88 17.11 -20.88 4.37
N VAL A 89 16.17 -20.96 5.30
CA VAL A 89 15.48 -22.22 5.65
C VAL A 89 14.07 -22.31 5.10
N ALA A 90 13.63 -21.32 4.34
CA ALA A 90 12.30 -21.29 3.73
C ALA A 90 12.34 -20.70 2.33
N ASN A 91 11.40 -21.10 1.49
CA ASN A 91 11.17 -20.43 0.22
C ASN A 91 10.50 -19.08 0.50
N ASP A 92 11.20 -18.00 0.20
CA ASP A 92 10.70 -16.64 0.34
C ASP A 92 11.32 -15.78 -0.77
N GLY A 93 10.46 -15.17 -1.58
CA GLY A 93 10.94 -14.36 -2.69
C GLY A 93 9.84 -13.93 -3.65
N GLU A 94 10.24 -13.15 -4.63
CA GLU A 94 9.36 -12.60 -5.66
C GLU A 94 10.00 -12.71 -7.04
N LYS A 95 9.23 -13.25 -8.01
CA LYS A 95 9.53 -13.15 -9.43
C LYS A 95 8.55 -12.22 -10.11
N LYS A 96 9.08 -11.24 -10.84
CA LYS A 96 8.27 -10.26 -11.56
C LYS A 96 8.58 -10.29 -13.05
N TYR A 97 7.53 -10.35 -13.85
CA TYR A 97 7.56 -10.21 -15.30
C TYR A 97 6.75 -8.97 -15.68
N SER A 98 7.29 -8.13 -16.54
CA SER A 98 6.59 -6.92 -17.00
C SER A 98 6.77 -6.73 -18.49
N GLY A 99 5.69 -6.30 -19.15
CA GLY A 99 5.67 -5.86 -20.54
C GLY A 99 4.94 -4.55 -20.66
N ARG A 100 5.45 -3.63 -21.46
CA ARG A 100 4.78 -2.35 -21.74
C ARG A 100 4.93 -1.99 -23.20
N LEU A 101 3.83 -1.47 -23.77
CA LEU A 101 3.78 -0.89 -25.09
C LEU A 101 3.09 0.47 -25.01
N ASN A 102 3.76 1.49 -25.53
CA ASN A 102 3.16 2.80 -25.79
C ASN A 102 3.27 3.06 -27.29
N ALA A 103 2.22 3.60 -27.88
CA ALA A 103 2.22 3.97 -29.29
C ALA A 103 1.35 5.21 -29.51
N ASP A 104 1.86 6.13 -30.32
CA ASP A 104 1.19 7.32 -30.76
C ASP A 104 1.09 7.26 -32.29
N TYR A 105 -0.07 7.60 -32.82
CA TYR A 105 -0.34 7.60 -34.26
C TYR A 105 -1.07 8.87 -34.68
N GLN A 106 -0.44 9.64 -35.56
CA GLN A 106 -1.01 10.80 -36.20
C GLN A 106 -1.74 10.35 -37.47
N ALA A 107 -3.04 10.04 -37.32
CA ALA A 107 -3.84 9.51 -38.44
C ALA A 107 -4.07 10.53 -39.55
N THR A 108 -4.29 11.80 -39.18
CA THR A 108 -4.35 12.96 -40.08
C THR A 108 -3.71 14.14 -39.34
N ASP A 109 -3.53 15.28 -40.01
CA ASP A 109 -3.01 16.51 -39.42
C ASP A 109 -3.84 16.95 -38.18
N ALA A 110 -5.11 16.58 -38.12
CA ALA A 110 -6.03 16.94 -37.06
C ALA A 110 -6.31 15.82 -36.06
N LEU A 111 -6.08 14.54 -36.40
CA LEU A 111 -6.50 13.40 -35.57
C LEU A 111 -5.29 12.59 -35.08
N LYS A 112 -5.11 12.56 -33.78
CA LYS A 112 -4.07 11.79 -33.07
C LYS A 112 -4.69 10.72 -32.19
N PHE A 113 -4.12 9.51 -32.23
CA PHE A 113 -4.39 8.41 -31.29
C PHE A 113 -3.18 8.16 -30.43
N GLU A 114 -3.42 7.95 -29.14
CA GLU A 114 -2.41 7.59 -28.14
C GLU A 114 -2.88 6.32 -27.43
N THR A 115 -2.01 5.32 -27.31
CA THR A 115 -2.33 4.09 -26.58
C THR A 115 -1.20 3.68 -25.66
N SER A 116 -1.56 3.15 -24.51
CA SER A 116 -0.61 2.57 -23.57
C SER A 116 -1.16 1.25 -23.05
N MET A 117 -0.34 0.20 -23.09
CA MET A 117 -0.68 -1.11 -22.57
C MET A 117 0.44 -1.59 -21.66
N SER A 118 0.10 -2.19 -20.53
CA SER A 118 1.06 -2.86 -19.68
C SER A 118 0.50 -4.14 -19.09
N TYR A 119 1.38 -5.12 -18.96
CA TYR A 119 1.13 -6.39 -18.30
C TYR A 119 2.21 -6.64 -17.28
N ASP A 120 1.82 -6.87 -16.03
CA ASP A 120 2.72 -7.21 -14.93
C ASP A 120 2.23 -8.51 -14.28
N LYS A 121 3.11 -9.49 -14.12
CA LYS A 121 2.87 -10.69 -13.32
C LYS A 121 3.90 -10.76 -12.20
N ARG A 122 3.42 -10.95 -10.96
CA ARG A 122 4.24 -11.10 -9.77
C ARG A 122 3.89 -12.41 -9.08
N ASP A 123 4.84 -13.31 -9.01
CA ASP A 123 4.72 -14.56 -8.27
C ASP A 123 5.52 -14.42 -6.97
N ILE A 124 4.81 -14.41 -5.84
CA ILE A 124 5.36 -14.20 -4.51
C ILE A 124 5.17 -15.49 -3.71
N ILE A 125 6.24 -15.98 -3.11
CA ILE A 125 6.22 -17.12 -2.21
C ILE A 125 6.69 -16.63 -0.85
N THR A 126 5.94 -16.96 0.21
CA THR A 126 6.32 -16.68 1.60
C THR A 126 6.03 -17.89 2.47
N PRO A 127 6.81 -18.13 3.54
CA PRO A 127 6.44 -19.14 4.52
C PRO A 127 5.15 -18.74 5.26
N THR A 128 4.42 -19.71 5.82
CA THR A 128 3.21 -19.46 6.62
C THR A 128 3.53 -19.19 8.09
N THR A 129 4.77 -19.32 8.50
CA THR A 129 5.26 -19.08 9.86
C THR A 129 5.98 -17.73 9.92
N ASP A 130 5.67 -16.95 10.95
CA ASP A 130 6.38 -15.72 11.26
C ASP A 130 7.73 -16.01 11.91
N VAL A 131 8.78 -15.31 11.46
CA VAL A 131 10.13 -15.36 12.02
C VAL A 131 10.29 -14.54 13.31
N GLY A 132 9.33 -13.63 13.59
CA GLY A 132 9.41 -12.68 14.71
C GLY A 132 9.58 -13.33 16.08
N ALA A 133 9.09 -14.56 16.26
CA ALA A 133 9.24 -15.30 17.50
C ALA A 133 10.72 -15.60 17.83
N GLY A 134 11.57 -15.82 16.84
CA GLY A 134 13.00 -16.14 17.04
C GLY A 134 13.83 -15.01 17.63
N TYR A 135 13.38 -13.75 17.52
CA TYR A 135 14.07 -12.61 18.11
C TYR A 135 13.96 -12.56 19.64
N PHE A 136 12.97 -13.25 20.22
CA PHE A 136 12.70 -13.26 21.66
C PHE A 136 13.18 -14.53 22.34
N ASP A 137 13.80 -15.46 21.59
CA ASP A 137 14.32 -16.69 22.17
C ASP A 137 15.62 -16.43 22.96
N PRO A 138 15.80 -17.10 24.10
CA PRO A 138 17.06 -17.02 24.84
C PRO A 138 18.25 -17.43 23.98
N TRP A 139 19.34 -16.68 24.08
CA TRP A 139 20.58 -16.83 23.31
C TRP A 139 21.28 -18.18 23.47
N PHE A 140 20.87 -18.99 24.44
CA PHE A 140 21.45 -20.30 24.75
C PHE A 140 20.59 -21.48 24.29
N TRP A 141 19.49 -21.26 23.56
CA TRP A 141 18.69 -22.35 23.03
C TRP A 141 19.24 -22.87 21.71
N THR A 142 19.29 -24.22 21.60
CA THR A 142 19.67 -24.83 20.33
C THR A 142 18.53 -24.76 19.32
N VAL A 143 18.87 -24.85 18.03
CA VAL A 143 17.95 -24.77 16.91
C VAL A 143 17.43 -26.15 16.52
N TYR A 144 18.33 -27.14 16.53
CA TYR A 144 18.05 -28.53 16.19
C TYR A 144 18.45 -29.44 17.35
N ASN A 145 17.75 -30.57 17.48
CA ASN A 145 18.16 -31.63 18.39
C ASN A 145 19.30 -32.48 17.79
N LYS A 146 19.79 -33.48 18.51
CA LYS A 146 20.86 -34.39 18.07
C LYS A 146 20.56 -35.15 16.79
N ASN A 147 19.28 -35.27 16.40
CA ASN A 147 18.83 -35.98 15.22
C ASN A 147 18.55 -35.03 14.04
N GLY A 148 18.86 -33.71 14.17
CA GLY A 148 18.58 -32.71 13.14
C GLY A 148 17.11 -32.30 13.02
N GLN A 149 16.28 -32.61 14.03
CA GLN A 149 14.87 -32.27 14.06
C GLN A 149 14.67 -30.92 14.76
N ALA A 150 13.59 -30.19 14.41
CA ALA A 150 13.26 -28.91 15.03
C ALA A 150 13.11 -29.06 16.55
N TYR A 151 13.94 -28.36 17.31
CA TYR A 151 14.02 -28.46 18.74
C TYR A 151 12.89 -27.70 19.42
N ASP A 152 12.26 -28.34 20.42
CA ASP A 152 11.23 -27.72 21.27
C ASP A 152 11.91 -26.93 22.39
N THR A 153 11.72 -25.62 22.40
CA THR A 153 12.25 -24.77 23.44
C THR A 153 11.42 -24.83 24.73
N PHE A 154 12.04 -24.50 25.86
CA PHE A 154 11.42 -24.51 27.19
C PHE A 154 10.09 -23.73 27.27
N SER A 155 9.93 -22.67 26.50
CA SER A 155 8.73 -21.81 26.50
C SER A 155 7.62 -22.29 25.55
N GLY A 156 7.73 -23.52 25.03
CA GLY A 156 6.70 -24.12 24.19
C GLY A 156 6.67 -23.58 22.76
N ASN A 157 7.39 -24.25 21.87
CA ASN A 157 7.24 -24.11 20.41
C ASN A 157 7.56 -22.71 19.84
N ARG A 158 8.56 -22.01 20.37
CA ARG A 158 9.00 -20.70 19.84
C ARG A 158 10.05 -20.80 18.74
N ASN A 159 10.71 -21.95 18.58
CA ASN A 159 11.70 -22.15 17.53
C ASN A 159 11.06 -21.97 16.14
N PRO A 160 11.39 -20.89 15.40
CA PRO A 160 10.79 -20.60 14.09
C PRO A 160 11.24 -21.58 13.02
N ILE A 161 12.38 -22.25 13.18
CA ILE A 161 12.94 -23.18 12.17
C ILE A 161 11.96 -24.30 11.84
N GLY A 162 11.34 -24.90 12.87
CA GLY A 162 10.32 -25.95 12.63
C GLY A 162 9.16 -25.44 11.78
N GLY A 163 8.66 -24.24 12.10
CA GLY A 163 7.59 -23.62 11.32
C GLY A 163 8.02 -23.25 9.89
N LEU A 164 9.23 -22.73 9.71
CA LEU A 164 9.75 -22.32 8.42
C LEU A 164 10.04 -23.52 7.50
N THR A 165 10.53 -24.64 8.06
CA THR A 165 10.87 -25.84 7.28
C THR A 165 9.69 -26.77 7.03
N GLN A 166 8.72 -26.85 7.96
CA GLN A 166 7.60 -27.80 7.91
C GLN A 166 6.24 -27.10 7.71
N GLY A 167 6.11 -25.83 8.09
CA GLY A 167 4.83 -25.13 8.25
C GLY A 167 4.06 -24.85 6.96
N GLY A 168 4.71 -25.00 5.81
CA GLY A 168 4.11 -24.78 4.50
C GLY A 168 4.32 -23.39 3.94
N GLU A 169 3.72 -23.12 2.80
CA GLU A 169 3.95 -21.94 1.98
C GLU A 169 2.64 -21.23 1.61
N LYS A 170 2.74 -19.93 1.42
CA LYS A 170 1.73 -19.09 0.79
C LYS A 170 2.25 -18.58 -0.54
N LYS A 171 1.57 -18.98 -1.61
CA LYS A 171 1.85 -18.55 -2.98
C LYS A 171 0.80 -17.52 -3.40
N ASN A 172 1.26 -16.34 -3.82
CA ASN A 172 0.41 -15.30 -4.38
C ASN A 172 0.89 -14.99 -5.80
N SER A 173 0.04 -15.21 -6.79
CA SER A 173 0.26 -14.75 -8.16
C SER A 173 -0.66 -13.56 -8.42
N LEU A 174 -0.06 -12.38 -8.62
CA LEU A 174 -0.76 -11.15 -8.99
C LEU A 174 -0.51 -10.85 -10.45
N THR A 175 -1.57 -10.87 -11.25
CA THR A 175 -1.53 -10.44 -12.65
C THR A 175 -2.24 -9.12 -12.79
N THR A 176 -1.57 -8.13 -13.35
CA THR A 176 -2.14 -6.80 -13.61
C THR A 176 -2.05 -6.49 -15.09
N PHE A 177 -3.18 -6.22 -15.71
CA PHE A 177 -3.25 -5.64 -17.05
C PHE A 177 -3.79 -4.21 -16.95
N ARG A 178 -3.18 -3.30 -17.70
CA ARG A 178 -3.66 -1.93 -17.89
C ARG A 178 -3.62 -1.62 -19.37
N GLY A 179 -4.72 -1.10 -19.88
CA GLY A 179 -4.82 -0.60 -21.25
C GLY A 179 -5.50 0.76 -21.24
N SER A 180 -5.00 1.71 -22.01
CA SER A 180 -5.66 2.99 -22.24
C SER A 180 -5.54 3.40 -23.70
N ALA A 181 -6.57 4.07 -24.18
CA ALA A 181 -6.60 4.68 -25.50
C ALA A 181 -7.17 6.10 -25.36
N LYS A 182 -6.60 7.03 -26.12
CA LYS A 182 -7.06 8.41 -26.22
C LYS A 182 -7.04 8.83 -27.70
N ALA A 183 -8.13 9.44 -28.13
CA ALA A 183 -8.24 10.11 -29.41
C ALA A 183 -8.34 11.62 -29.18
N THR A 184 -7.55 12.39 -29.89
CA THR A 184 -7.57 13.85 -29.84
C THR A 184 -7.78 14.38 -31.25
N TYR A 185 -8.81 15.22 -31.41
CA TYR A 185 -9.07 15.93 -32.65
C TYR A 185 -8.79 17.42 -32.49
N ASP A 186 -7.90 17.96 -33.32
CA ASP A 186 -7.54 19.37 -33.38
C ASP A 186 -8.52 20.12 -34.29
N PHE A 187 -9.28 21.03 -33.71
CA PHE A 187 -10.23 21.89 -34.39
C PHE A 187 -9.62 23.22 -34.85
N SER A 188 -8.30 23.38 -34.77
CA SER A 188 -7.61 24.65 -35.06
C SER A 188 -7.89 25.18 -36.48
N LYS A 189 -8.31 24.30 -37.42
CA LYS A 189 -8.75 24.70 -38.75
C LYS A 189 -10.01 25.58 -38.73
N TRP A 190 -10.89 25.40 -37.74
CA TRP A 190 -12.12 26.18 -37.57
C TRP A 190 -12.01 27.16 -36.40
N VAL A 191 -11.44 26.73 -35.30
CA VAL A 191 -11.24 27.54 -34.08
C VAL A 191 -9.82 27.34 -33.61
N LYS A 192 -8.92 28.32 -33.88
CA LYS A 192 -7.52 28.24 -33.50
C LYS A 192 -7.37 27.92 -32.01
N GLY A 193 -6.62 26.85 -31.69
CA GLY A 193 -6.29 26.44 -30.36
C GLY A 193 -7.34 25.55 -29.66
N LEU A 194 -8.45 25.17 -30.36
CA LEU A 194 -9.42 24.25 -29.80
C LEU A 194 -9.08 22.81 -30.17
N SER A 195 -9.06 21.93 -29.17
CA SER A 195 -8.97 20.48 -29.33
C SER A 195 -9.99 19.76 -28.45
N ILE A 196 -10.50 18.62 -28.95
CA ILE A 196 -11.40 17.75 -28.18
C ILE A 196 -10.78 16.38 -28.11
N SER A 197 -10.78 15.79 -26.93
CA SER A 197 -10.26 14.45 -26.69
C SER A 197 -11.26 13.57 -25.97
N ALA A 198 -11.27 12.28 -26.33
CA ALA A 198 -11.96 11.22 -25.61
C ALA A 198 -10.95 10.14 -25.23
N SER A 199 -11.07 9.60 -24.04
CA SER A 199 -10.17 8.57 -23.53
C SER A 199 -10.93 7.48 -22.77
N GLY A 200 -10.40 6.26 -22.86
CA GLY A 200 -10.85 5.12 -22.07
C GLY A 200 -9.65 4.39 -21.48
N ALA A 201 -9.75 3.98 -20.23
CA ALA A 201 -8.76 3.14 -19.59
C ALA A 201 -9.43 1.96 -18.89
N TYR A 202 -8.80 0.80 -18.99
CA TYR A 202 -9.20 -0.43 -18.32
C TYR A 202 -8.02 -0.99 -17.54
N LYS A 203 -8.26 -1.29 -16.27
CA LYS A 203 -7.29 -1.97 -15.40
C LYS A 203 -7.94 -3.19 -14.79
N THR A 204 -7.26 -4.33 -14.86
CA THR A 204 -7.66 -5.50 -14.08
C THR A 204 -6.47 -5.99 -13.25
N VAL A 205 -6.75 -6.36 -12.01
CA VAL A 205 -5.81 -7.04 -11.12
C VAL A 205 -6.45 -8.36 -10.71
N GLN A 206 -5.80 -9.45 -11.02
CA GLN A 206 -6.21 -10.77 -10.57
C GLN A 206 -5.18 -11.30 -9.59
N ARG A 207 -5.64 -11.73 -8.42
CA ARG A 207 -4.82 -12.42 -7.41
C ARG A 207 -5.29 -13.86 -7.31
N ASN A 208 -4.38 -14.80 -7.52
CA ASN A 208 -4.56 -16.20 -7.23
C ASN A 208 -3.69 -16.52 -6.01
N MET A 209 -4.31 -16.95 -4.91
CA MET A 209 -3.63 -17.24 -3.66
C MET A 209 -3.88 -18.68 -3.26
N GLN A 210 -2.78 -19.39 -2.97
CA GLN A 210 -2.79 -20.70 -2.36
C GLN A 210 -1.98 -20.64 -1.06
N GLU A 211 -2.55 -21.07 0.04
CA GLU A 211 -1.88 -21.13 1.34
C GLU A 211 -2.01 -22.54 1.92
N VAL A 212 -0.89 -23.20 2.08
CA VAL A 212 -0.76 -24.51 2.71
C VAL A 212 -0.18 -24.31 4.09
N LYS A 213 -0.92 -24.64 5.13
CA LYS A 213 -0.43 -24.73 6.51
C LYS A 213 -0.34 -26.19 6.90
N ASN A 214 0.84 -26.64 7.25
CA ASN A 214 1.09 -27.99 7.70
C ASN A 214 1.21 -28.02 9.22
N LYS A 215 0.96 -29.19 9.78
CA LYS A 215 1.26 -29.48 11.18
C LYS A 215 2.78 -29.48 11.37
N VAL A 216 3.27 -28.68 12.31
CA VAL A 216 4.69 -28.59 12.65
C VAL A 216 4.95 -29.45 13.88
N GLN A 217 5.94 -30.34 13.79
CA GLN A 217 6.34 -31.22 14.88
C GLN A 217 7.62 -30.72 15.52
N TYR A 218 7.68 -30.76 16.86
CA TYR A 218 8.83 -30.40 17.64
C TYR A 218 9.27 -31.56 18.53
N TYR A 219 10.54 -31.60 18.84
CA TYR A 219 11.19 -32.70 19.54
C TYR A 219 12.11 -32.19 20.63
N ASP A 220 12.24 -32.93 21.71
CA ASP A 220 13.26 -32.68 22.73
C ASP A 220 14.67 -33.03 22.23
N TRP A 221 15.68 -32.89 23.07
CA TRP A 221 17.07 -33.15 22.68
C TRP A 221 17.31 -34.62 22.26
N VAL A 222 16.63 -35.58 22.86
CA VAL A 222 16.81 -37.01 22.57
C VAL A 222 15.91 -37.53 21.44
N GLY A 223 14.99 -36.74 20.96
CA GLY A 223 14.11 -37.06 19.83
C GLY A 223 12.71 -37.51 20.23
N THR A 224 12.30 -37.28 21.47
CA THR A 224 10.92 -37.47 21.90
C THR A 224 10.06 -36.31 21.37
N GLN A 225 8.95 -36.65 20.72
CA GLN A 225 8.03 -35.60 20.25
C GLN A 225 7.34 -34.92 21.43
N THR A 226 7.52 -33.61 21.54
CA THR A 226 7.06 -32.83 22.69
C THR A 226 5.89 -31.95 22.40
N GLY A 227 5.65 -31.60 21.14
CA GLY A 227 4.54 -30.73 20.78
C GLY A 227 4.28 -30.61 19.29
N ASN A 228 3.15 -29.98 18.97
CA ASN A 228 2.72 -29.65 17.62
C ASN A 228 2.26 -28.21 17.56
N LYS A 229 2.56 -27.52 16.47
CA LYS A 229 2.12 -26.15 16.19
C LYS A 229 1.31 -26.11 14.90
N GLN A 230 0.51 -25.06 14.72
CA GLN A 230 -0.35 -24.81 13.55
C GLN A 230 -1.57 -25.75 13.39
N GLY A 231 -1.95 -26.48 14.45
CA GLY A 231 -3.15 -27.32 14.44
C GLY A 231 -3.14 -28.46 13.42
N PRO A 232 -4.29 -28.89 12.93
CA PRO A 232 -4.43 -30.07 12.07
C PRO A 232 -3.97 -29.89 10.62
N GLY A 233 -3.53 -28.69 10.24
CA GLY A 233 -3.23 -28.32 8.87
C GLY A 233 -4.40 -27.64 8.16
N GLN A 234 -4.09 -26.88 7.11
CA GLN A 234 -5.07 -26.11 6.34
C GLN A 234 -4.60 -25.92 4.91
N LEU A 235 -5.51 -26.12 3.95
CA LEU A 235 -5.36 -25.61 2.60
C LEU A 235 -6.41 -24.53 2.35
N LYS A 236 -5.95 -23.38 1.88
CA LYS A 236 -6.79 -22.26 1.47
C LYS A 236 -6.46 -21.88 0.04
N GLU A 237 -7.50 -21.77 -0.80
CA GLU A 237 -7.40 -21.21 -2.14
C GLU A 237 -8.34 -20.03 -2.29
N GLU A 238 -7.88 -18.98 -2.95
CA GLU A 238 -8.66 -17.78 -3.18
C GLU A 238 -8.32 -17.16 -4.53
N ILE A 239 -9.35 -16.81 -5.29
CA ILE A 239 -9.24 -15.96 -6.46
C ILE A 239 -9.94 -14.65 -6.16
N ALA A 240 -9.24 -13.54 -6.33
CA ALA A 240 -9.78 -12.19 -6.20
C ALA A 240 -9.48 -11.38 -7.45
N LYS A 241 -10.47 -10.63 -7.94
CA LYS A 241 -10.37 -9.82 -9.13
C LYS A 241 -10.87 -8.40 -8.86
N TRP A 242 -10.10 -7.42 -9.25
CA TRP A 242 -10.46 -6.01 -9.31
C TRP A 242 -10.49 -5.57 -10.76
N GLU A 243 -11.53 -4.89 -11.17
CA GLU A 243 -11.70 -4.30 -12.48
C GLU A 243 -12.04 -2.83 -12.33
N ASN A 244 -11.27 -1.97 -13.00
CA ASN A 244 -11.48 -0.53 -12.99
C ASN A 244 -11.60 -0.06 -14.44
N ILE A 245 -12.67 0.71 -14.71
CA ILE A 245 -12.92 1.36 -15.99
C ILE A 245 -12.97 2.86 -15.73
N THR A 246 -12.19 3.61 -16.51
CA THR A 246 -12.21 5.08 -16.48
C THR A 246 -12.47 5.60 -17.88
N LEU A 247 -13.46 6.48 -18.01
CA LEU A 247 -13.78 7.19 -19.25
C LEU A 247 -13.57 8.68 -19.04
N GLY A 248 -13.11 9.38 -20.05
CA GLY A 248 -12.91 10.83 -20.01
C GLY A 248 -13.20 11.49 -21.35
N ALA A 249 -13.77 12.69 -21.29
CA ALA A 249 -13.95 13.57 -22.45
C ALA A 249 -13.57 15.00 -22.05
N PHE A 250 -12.75 15.65 -22.88
CA PHE A 250 -12.22 16.98 -22.59
C PHE A 250 -12.23 17.86 -23.85
N ALA A 251 -12.64 19.11 -23.69
CA ALA A 251 -12.44 20.17 -24.65
C ALA A 251 -11.38 21.14 -24.09
N ASN A 252 -10.32 21.40 -24.84
CA ASN A 252 -9.23 22.27 -24.46
C ASN A 252 -9.13 23.42 -25.47
N TYR A 253 -8.95 24.62 -24.98
CA TYR A 253 -8.70 25.81 -25.77
C TYR A 253 -7.42 26.49 -25.26
N ASN A 254 -6.43 26.66 -26.14
CA ASN A 254 -5.15 27.30 -25.81
C ASN A 254 -4.82 28.31 -26.90
N ARG A 255 -4.69 29.60 -26.52
CA ARG A 255 -4.36 30.64 -27.47
C ARG A 255 -3.65 31.82 -26.82
N THR A 256 -2.68 32.37 -27.53
CA THR A 256 -2.04 33.63 -27.18
C THR A 256 -2.54 34.73 -28.13
N PHE A 257 -2.97 35.86 -27.57
CA PHE A 257 -3.44 37.02 -28.29
C PHE A 257 -2.45 38.15 -28.08
N ALA A 258 -2.19 38.93 -29.16
CA ALA A 258 -1.27 40.06 -29.13
C ALA A 258 0.09 39.75 -28.47
N ASP A 259 0.54 38.49 -28.58
CA ASP A 259 1.80 37.93 -28.02
C ASP A 259 1.99 38.07 -26.50
N VAL A 260 1.05 38.67 -25.79
CA VAL A 260 1.13 38.91 -24.35
C VAL A 260 -0.03 38.32 -23.53
N HIS A 261 -1.17 38.00 -24.14
CA HIS A 261 -2.34 37.47 -23.46
C HIS A 261 -2.49 35.98 -23.72
N SER A 262 -2.01 35.11 -22.85
CA SER A 262 -2.15 33.68 -22.96
C SER A 262 -3.39 33.18 -22.20
N VAL A 263 -4.30 32.53 -22.89
CA VAL A 263 -5.52 31.93 -22.33
C VAL A 263 -5.49 30.42 -22.54
N SER A 264 -5.69 29.67 -21.48
CA SER A 264 -5.92 28.22 -21.51
C SER A 264 -7.21 27.90 -20.78
N ALA A 265 -8.17 27.27 -21.48
CA ALA A 265 -9.43 26.84 -20.90
C ALA A 265 -9.63 25.34 -21.14
N MET A 266 -10.22 24.65 -20.18
CA MET A 266 -10.57 23.23 -20.29
C MET A 266 -11.95 23.00 -19.68
N LEU A 267 -12.78 22.25 -20.38
CA LEU A 267 -14.02 21.67 -19.87
C LEU A 267 -13.95 20.16 -20.03
N GLY A 268 -14.39 19.41 -19.05
CA GLY A 268 -14.30 17.96 -19.12
C GLY A 268 -15.25 17.24 -18.21
N MET A 269 -15.41 15.95 -18.49
CA MET A 269 -16.03 14.99 -17.59
C MET A 269 -15.20 13.72 -17.50
N THR A 270 -15.25 13.09 -16.35
CA THR A 270 -14.72 11.74 -16.12
C THR A 270 -15.74 10.87 -15.43
N ALA A 271 -15.74 9.58 -15.76
CA ALA A 271 -16.53 8.56 -15.09
C ALA A 271 -15.62 7.38 -14.78
N GLU A 272 -15.66 6.94 -13.53
CA GLU A 272 -14.86 5.82 -13.04
C GLU A 272 -15.76 4.82 -12.33
N GLN A 273 -15.51 3.54 -12.59
CA GLN A 273 -16.16 2.43 -11.91
C GLN A 273 -15.13 1.38 -11.53
N GLU A 274 -15.20 0.91 -10.30
CA GLU A 274 -14.42 -0.25 -9.85
C GLU A 274 -15.36 -1.35 -9.36
N THR A 275 -15.04 -2.58 -9.73
CA THR A 275 -15.71 -3.80 -9.27
C THR A 275 -14.67 -4.72 -8.64
N TYR A 276 -14.98 -5.25 -7.48
CA TYR A 276 -14.21 -6.27 -6.79
C TYR A 276 -15.05 -7.53 -6.63
N LYS A 277 -14.44 -8.68 -6.91
CA LYS A 277 -15.04 -10.00 -6.69
C LYS A 277 -14.00 -10.95 -6.12
N ARG A 278 -14.37 -11.74 -5.13
CA ARG A 278 -13.55 -12.85 -4.63
C ARG A 278 -14.38 -14.10 -4.44
N VAL A 279 -13.71 -15.24 -4.56
CA VAL A 279 -14.21 -16.55 -4.17
C VAL A 279 -13.05 -17.33 -3.57
N GLY A 280 -13.30 -18.11 -2.55
CA GLY A 280 -12.30 -18.93 -1.91
C GLY A 280 -12.88 -20.09 -1.17
N ALA A 281 -12.03 -21.07 -0.92
CA ALA A 281 -12.34 -22.24 -0.13
C ALA A 281 -11.21 -22.56 0.84
N VAL A 282 -11.56 -23.15 1.98
CA VAL A 282 -10.64 -23.59 3.02
C VAL A 282 -11.00 -24.99 3.41
N ARG A 283 -10.02 -25.88 3.41
CA ARG A 283 -10.11 -27.22 4.03
C ARG A 283 -9.18 -27.29 5.23
N LYS A 284 -9.73 -27.70 6.36
CA LYS A 284 -9.02 -27.84 7.65
C LYS A 284 -9.09 -29.31 8.03
N SER A 285 -8.01 -29.97 8.27
CA SER A 285 -7.87 -31.34 8.80
C SER A 285 -6.65 -32.07 8.26
N GLY A 286 -5.81 -31.38 7.47
CA GLY A 286 -4.60 -31.94 6.88
C GLY A 286 -4.82 -32.65 5.54
N ALA A 287 -3.75 -32.95 4.87
CA ALA A 287 -3.78 -33.69 3.61
C ALA A 287 -4.12 -35.16 3.82
N VAL A 288 -4.87 -35.76 2.89
CA VAL A 288 -5.14 -37.22 2.86
C VAL A 288 -3.84 -38.00 2.79
N TYR A 289 -2.85 -37.46 2.07
CA TYR A 289 -1.50 -38.04 1.91
C TYR A 289 -0.47 -37.08 2.46
N PRO A 290 -0.19 -37.05 3.77
CA PRO A 290 0.82 -36.20 4.37
C PRO A 290 2.20 -36.42 3.71
N GLY A 291 2.90 -35.36 3.38
CA GLY A 291 4.23 -35.43 2.75
C GLY A 291 4.23 -35.64 1.23
N SER A 292 3.07 -35.82 0.59
CA SER A 292 2.99 -35.93 -0.89
C SER A 292 3.33 -34.65 -1.63
N GLY A 293 3.33 -33.50 -0.96
CA GLY A 293 3.48 -32.18 -1.60
C GLY A 293 2.26 -31.73 -2.40
N LEU A 294 1.17 -32.53 -2.45
CA LEU A 294 -0.04 -32.19 -3.19
C LEU A 294 -0.84 -31.12 -2.42
N ALA A 295 -1.04 -30.00 -3.07
CA ALA A 295 -1.81 -28.87 -2.56
C ALA A 295 -3.03 -28.62 -3.46
N ASP A 296 -3.98 -29.55 -3.41
CA ASP A 296 -5.23 -29.50 -4.16
C ASP A 296 -6.39 -29.74 -3.19
N LEU A 297 -7.47 -28.97 -3.36
CA LEU A 297 -8.67 -29.10 -2.50
C LEU A 297 -9.26 -30.52 -2.50
N ASP A 298 -9.13 -31.26 -3.58
CA ASP A 298 -9.69 -32.62 -3.70
C ASP A 298 -8.87 -33.64 -2.93
N VAL A 299 -7.59 -33.42 -2.69
CA VAL A 299 -6.71 -34.33 -1.95
C VAL A 299 -6.61 -34.02 -0.45
N TRP A 300 -7.30 -32.98 0.01
CA TRP A 300 -7.38 -32.65 1.43
C TRP A 300 -8.63 -33.23 2.07
N VAL A 301 -8.52 -33.69 3.32
CA VAL A 301 -9.61 -34.32 4.03
C VAL A 301 -10.85 -33.43 4.07
N ASN A 302 -11.98 -33.99 3.68
CA ASN A 302 -13.29 -33.34 3.77
C ASN A 302 -13.83 -33.43 5.20
N GLY A 303 -13.33 -32.53 6.07
CA GLY A 303 -13.75 -32.47 7.48
C GLY A 303 -14.93 -31.51 7.70
N ASN A 304 -15.50 -31.56 8.90
CA ASN A 304 -16.66 -30.71 9.29
C ASN A 304 -16.39 -29.21 9.34
N ASN A 305 -15.14 -28.79 9.20
CA ASN A 305 -14.71 -27.37 9.29
C ASN A 305 -14.31 -26.78 7.94
N ASN A 306 -14.84 -27.29 6.85
CA ASN A 306 -14.62 -26.74 5.53
C ASN A 306 -15.42 -25.44 5.37
N GLU A 307 -14.81 -24.45 4.73
CA GLU A 307 -15.42 -23.15 4.50
C GLU A 307 -15.35 -22.83 3.01
N ALA A 308 -16.44 -22.33 2.45
CA ALA A 308 -16.46 -21.64 1.18
C ALA A 308 -16.94 -20.22 1.43
N TYR A 309 -16.31 -19.24 0.83
CA TYR A 309 -16.68 -17.85 1.00
C TYR A 309 -16.52 -17.07 -0.30
N GLY A 310 -17.23 -15.97 -0.38
CA GLY A 310 -17.17 -15.09 -1.53
C GLY A 310 -17.65 -13.69 -1.18
N GLY A 311 -17.49 -12.79 -2.11
CA GLY A 311 -17.99 -11.43 -1.95
C GLY A 311 -17.79 -10.63 -3.23
N GLN A 312 -18.67 -9.67 -3.43
CA GLN A 312 -18.60 -8.75 -4.54
C GLN A 312 -18.99 -7.35 -4.05
N ASN A 313 -18.28 -6.35 -4.52
CA ASN A 313 -18.66 -4.97 -4.32
C ASN A 313 -18.28 -4.11 -5.53
N SER A 314 -18.90 -2.94 -5.66
CA SER A 314 -18.54 -1.97 -6.68
C SER A 314 -18.81 -0.55 -6.19
N TRP A 315 -18.09 0.39 -6.76
CA TRP A 315 -18.34 1.81 -6.57
C TRP A 315 -18.13 2.57 -7.88
N GLY A 316 -18.68 3.77 -7.97
CA GLY A 316 -18.52 4.64 -9.12
C GLY A 316 -18.39 6.10 -8.70
N LEU A 317 -17.68 6.85 -9.52
CA LEU A 317 -17.45 8.28 -9.39
C LEU A 317 -17.67 8.95 -10.74
N VAL A 318 -18.44 10.04 -10.76
CA VAL A 318 -18.60 10.89 -11.94
C VAL A 318 -18.19 12.30 -11.57
N SER A 319 -17.45 12.95 -12.46
CA SER A 319 -16.90 14.28 -12.22
C SER A 319 -17.09 15.16 -13.44
N TYR A 320 -17.52 16.38 -13.21
CA TYR A 320 -17.51 17.48 -14.18
C TYR A 320 -16.52 18.52 -13.73
N LEU A 321 -15.70 19.02 -14.65
CA LEU A 321 -14.64 19.97 -14.28
C LEU A 321 -14.45 21.04 -15.36
N GLY A 322 -14.06 22.23 -14.92
CA GLY A 322 -13.69 23.34 -15.76
C GLY A 322 -12.49 24.08 -15.18
N ARG A 323 -11.55 24.45 -16.03
CA ARG A 323 -10.35 25.20 -15.69
C ARG A 323 -10.18 26.36 -16.64
N LEU A 324 -9.81 27.52 -16.11
CA LEU A 324 -9.43 28.69 -16.87
C LEU A 324 -8.10 29.22 -16.31
N ASN A 325 -7.11 29.34 -17.17
CA ASN A 325 -5.83 29.98 -16.85
C ASN A 325 -5.64 31.18 -17.79
N TYR A 326 -5.24 32.30 -17.21
CA TYR A 326 -4.89 33.51 -17.94
C TYR A 326 -3.53 34.02 -17.48
N THR A 327 -2.62 34.24 -18.43
CA THR A 327 -1.30 34.78 -18.18
C THR A 327 -1.07 36.04 -19.03
N TYR A 328 -0.64 37.12 -18.39
CA TYR A 328 -0.32 38.39 -19.05
C TYR A 328 1.19 38.63 -19.06
N ALA A 329 1.75 38.75 -20.26
CA ALA A 329 3.16 39.13 -20.52
C ALA A 329 4.18 38.29 -19.72
N ASP A 330 3.84 37.07 -19.32
CA ASP A 330 4.61 36.22 -18.40
C ASP A 330 4.95 36.91 -17.04
N LYS A 331 4.22 37.99 -16.70
CA LYS A 331 4.33 38.73 -15.44
C LYS A 331 3.32 38.25 -14.41
N TYR A 332 2.06 38.12 -14.82
CA TYR A 332 0.95 37.75 -13.95
C TYR A 332 0.21 36.53 -14.50
N SER A 333 -0.14 35.63 -13.64
CA SER A 333 -1.03 34.53 -14.02
C SER A 333 -2.08 34.31 -12.94
N ILE A 334 -3.29 33.96 -13.39
CA ILE A 334 -4.37 33.49 -12.53
C ILE A 334 -4.97 32.23 -13.13
N GLU A 335 -5.18 31.22 -12.32
CA GLU A 335 -5.90 30.00 -12.69
C GLU A 335 -7.07 29.78 -11.75
N VAL A 336 -8.22 29.44 -12.29
CA VAL A 336 -9.41 29.03 -11.56
C VAL A 336 -9.84 27.67 -12.06
N LEU A 337 -10.07 26.74 -11.13
CA LEU A 337 -10.59 25.40 -11.39
C LEU A 337 -11.85 25.19 -10.56
N GLY A 338 -12.91 24.71 -11.20
CA GLY A 338 -14.12 24.21 -10.58
C GLY A 338 -14.35 22.75 -10.91
N ARG A 339 -14.78 21.97 -9.94
CA ARG A 339 -15.09 20.55 -10.08
C ARG A 339 -16.33 20.17 -9.29
N ARG A 340 -17.19 19.35 -9.87
CA ARG A 340 -18.36 18.76 -9.22
C ARG A 340 -18.26 17.25 -9.31
N ASP A 341 -18.15 16.58 -8.15
CA ASP A 341 -17.97 15.15 -8.03
C ASP A 341 -19.17 14.48 -7.39
N GLY A 342 -19.55 13.32 -7.95
CA GLY A 342 -20.63 12.50 -7.42
C GLY A 342 -20.18 11.06 -7.20
N SER A 343 -20.19 10.61 -5.93
CA SER A 343 -19.78 9.26 -5.52
C SER A 343 -20.95 8.36 -5.20
N SER A 344 -20.95 7.13 -5.71
CA SER A 344 -21.97 6.12 -5.39
C SER A 344 -21.94 5.63 -3.94
N LYS A 345 -20.84 5.88 -3.21
CA LYS A 345 -20.70 5.50 -1.79
C LYS A 345 -21.64 6.27 -0.87
N LEU A 346 -22.04 7.48 -1.26
CA LEU A 346 -22.86 8.38 -0.47
C LEU A 346 -24.36 8.25 -0.76
N ALA A 347 -25.19 8.65 0.18
CA ALA A 347 -26.63 8.78 0.00
C ALA A 347 -26.95 9.80 -1.11
N LYS A 348 -28.13 9.69 -1.73
CA LYS A 348 -28.50 10.47 -2.92
C LYS A 348 -28.35 11.98 -2.68
N GLU A 349 -28.74 12.45 -1.51
CA GLU A 349 -28.75 13.85 -1.09
C GLU A 349 -27.34 14.40 -0.81
N GLN A 350 -26.40 13.51 -0.40
CA GLN A 350 -25.01 13.85 -0.03
C GLN A 350 -23.99 13.48 -1.12
N ARG A 351 -24.46 12.91 -2.23
CA ARG A 351 -23.62 12.32 -3.27
C ARG A 351 -22.73 13.34 -3.97
N TRP A 352 -23.29 14.51 -4.28
CA TRP A 352 -22.63 15.53 -5.09
C TRP A 352 -22.01 16.62 -4.23
N LYS A 353 -20.75 16.95 -4.50
CA LYS A 353 -20.01 18.03 -3.85
C LYS A 353 -19.27 18.87 -4.89
N ASN A 354 -19.20 20.18 -4.65
CA ASN A 354 -18.42 21.11 -5.46
C ASN A 354 -17.06 21.36 -4.79
N PHE A 355 -16.02 21.36 -5.61
CA PHE A 355 -14.66 21.67 -5.22
C PHE A 355 -14.13 22.76 -6.14
N TYR A 356 -13.23 23.57 -5.64
CA TYR A 356 -12.66 24.69 -6.39
C TYR A 356 -11.25 24.98 -5.95
N SER A 357 -10.46 25.51 -6.87
CA SER A 357 -9.15 26.08 -6.55
C SER A 357 -8.93 27.36 -7.33
N ILE A 358 -8.14 28.23 -6.72
CA ILE A 358 -7.64 29.44 -7.34
C ILE A 358 -6.13 29.52 -7.07
N SER A 359 -5.37 29.78 -8.10
CA SER A 359 -3.93 29.97 -8.00
C SER A 359 -3.48 31.16 -8.82
N GLY A 360 -2.37 31.74 -8.46
CA GLY A 360 -1.78 32.83 -9.21
C GLY A 360 -0.31 32.99 -8.89
N PHE A 361 0.37 33.66 -9.81
CA PHE A 361 1.73 34.10 -9.57
C PHE A 361 1.97 35.52 -10.08
N TRP A 362 2.93 36.15 -9.47
CA TRP A 362 3.54 37.40 -9.92
C TRP A 362 5.04 37.20 -10.11
N ARG A 363 5.52 37.31 -11.35
CA ARG A 363 6.93 37.26 -11.68
C ARG A 363 7.52 38.64 -11.61
N LEU A 364 8.04 39.00 -10.46
CA LEU A 364 8.62 40.31 -10.15
C LEU A 364 9.83 40.62 -11.03
N SER A 365 10.63 39.59 -11.37
CA SER A 365 11.82 39.78 -12.24
C SER A 365 11.51 40.29 -13.64
N ASN A 366 10.24 40.15 -14.11
CA ASN A 366 9.83 40.68 -15.41
C ASN A 366 9.30 42.12 -15.33
N GLU A 367 9.24 42.74 -14.14
CA GLU A 367 8.83 44.14 -13.96
C GLU A 367 9.93 45.09 -14.31
N ASP A 368 9.56 46.25 -14.83
CA ASP A 368 10.51 47.25 -15.32
C ASP A 368 11.48 47.76 -14.23
N PHE A 369 11.05 47.77 -12.96
CA PHE A 369 11.89 48.19 -11.83
C PHE A 369 12.91 47.13 -11.36
N LEU A 370 12.82 45.86 -11.86
CA LEU A 370 13.76 44.77 -11.55
C LEU A 370 14.53 44.26 -12.78
N LYS A 371 14.16 44.66 -13.99
CA LYS A 371 14.77 44.16 -15.24
C LYS A 371 16.28 44.35 -15.30
N ASP A 372 16.78 45.47 -14.77
CA ASP A 372 18.19 45.86 -14.86
C ASP A 372 19.02 45.38 -13.67
N VAL A 373 18.44 44.61 -12.77
CA VAL A 373 19.12 44.04 -11.60
C VAL A 373 19.96 42.85 -12.03
N SER A 374 21.23 43.03 -12.31
CA SER A 374 22.11 42.03 -12.93
C SER A 374 22.32 40.74 -12.14
N TRP A 375 22.18 40.77 -10.81
CA TRP A 375 22.32 39.60 -9.95
C TRP A 375 21.01 38.80 -9.78
N LEU A 376 19.84 39.38 -10.13
CA LEU A 376 18.54 38.77 -10.05
C LEU A 376 18.17 38.18 -11.42
N SER A 377 18.10 36.86 -11.53
CA SER A 377 17.75 36.15 -12.77
C SER A 377 16.26 35.79 -12.85
N ASP A 378 15.65 35.44 -11.73
CA ASP A 378 14.20 35.20 -11.63
C ASP A 378 13.75 35.45 -10.18
N LEU A 379 12.56 36.02 -10.04
CA LEU A 379 11.86 36.15 -8.75
C LEU A 379 10.36 36.10 -9.01
N LYS A 380 9.70 35.05 -8.45
CA LYS A 380 8.28 34.78 -8.64
C LYS A 380 7.61 34.49 -7.32
N LEU A 381 6.59 35.24 -6.99
CA LEU A 381 5.68 34.97 -5.86
C LEU A 381 4.51 34.11 -6.34
N ARG A 382 4.12 33.10 -5.55
CA ARG A 382 3.01 32.19 -5.84
C ARG A 382 2.04 32.15 -4.66
N TYR A 383 0.76 32.04 -4.99
CA TYR A 383 -0.29 31.72 -4.01
C TYR A 383 -1.26 30.72 -4.60
N ASN A 384 -1.57 29.69 -3.84
CA ASN A 384 -2.55 28.69 -4.21
C ASN A 384 -3.53 28.49 -3.05
N TYR A 385 -4.81 28.48 -3.39
CA TYR A 385 -5.86 28.01 -2.51
C TYR A 385 -6.65 26.92 -3.22
N GLY A 386 -6.92 25.81 -2.55
CA GLY A 386 -7.72 24.73 -3.12
C GLY A 386 -8.50 23.97 -2.08
N ARG A 387 -9.73 23.59 -2.45
CA ARG A 387 -10.56 22.66 -1.72
C ARG A 387 -10.68 21.36 -2.50
N THR A 388 -10.27 20.25 -1.90
CA THR A 388 -10.42 18.90 -2.43
C THR A 388 -11.34 18.08 -1.52
N GLY A 389 -11.85 16.95 -2.01
CA GLY A 389 -12.70 16.06 -1.25
C GLY A 389 -12.23 14.62 -1.28
N SER A 390 -12.57 13.87 -0.22
CA SER A 390 -12.34 12.43 -0.11
C SER A 390 -13.58 11.70 0.39
N VAL A 391 -13.78 10.49 -0.13
CA VAL A 391 -14.76 9.49 0.36
C VAL A 391 -14.08 8.18 0.69
N GLU A 392 -12.77 8.19 0.90
CA GLU A 392 -11.95 6.99 1.07
C GLU A 392 -12.32 6.21 2.34
N GLY A 393 -12.64 6.92 3.42
CA GLY A 393 -13.09 6.33 4.69
C GLY A 393 -14.53 5.82 4.69
N ILE A 394 -15.23 5.77 3.54
CA ILE A 394 -16.62 5.30 3.41
C ILE A 394 -16.64 3.99 2.65
N ASP A 395 -17.25 2.96 3.23
CA ASP A 395 -17.44 1.67 2.57
C ASP A 395 -18.48 1.77 1.44
N ASN A 396 -18.34 0.89 0.42
CA ASN A 396 -19.13 1.00 -0.83
C ASN A 396 -20.66 1.01 -0.61
N TYR A 397 -21.16 0.31 0.40
CA TYR A 397 -22.60 0.17 0.68
C TYR A 397 -22.99 0.64 2.08
N GLU A 398 -22.15 1.38 2.76
CA GLU A 398 -22.35 1.79 4.15
C GLU A 398 -23.64 2.59 4.38
N ARG A 399 -24.16 3.26 3.34
CA ARG A 399 -25.44 3.97 3.37
C ARG A 399 -26.65 3.05 3.55
N PHE A 400 -26.51 1.74 3.33
CA PHE A 400 -27.57 0.76 3.50
C PHE A 400 -27.45 0.04 4.84
N ALA A 401 -28.58 -0.22 5.49
CA ALA A 401 -28.62 -1.17 6.59
C ALA A 401 -28.45 -2.59 6.03
N THR A 402 -27.52 -3.34 6.59
CA THR A 402 -27.29 -4.73 6.22
C THR A 402 -27.90 -5.67 7.26
N ILE A 403 -28.42 -6.80 6.80
CA ILE A 403 -28.90 -7.85 7.68
C ILE A 403 -27.75 -8.82 7.91
N LYS A 404 -27.38 -9.05 9.16
CA LYS A 404 -26.46 -10.09 9.57
C LYS A 404 -27.20 -11.34 10.03
N THR A 405 -26.56 -12.47 9.81
CA THR A 405 -27.00 -13.76 10.29
C THR A 405 -26.04 -14.29 11.36
N GLY A 406 -26.57 -14.98 12.35
CA GLY A 406 -25.79 -15.65 13.37
C GLY A 406 -26.59 -16.76 14.01
N THR A 407 -26.06 -17.35 15.06
CA THR A 407 -26.74 -18.35 15.84
C THR A 407 -27.07 -17.82 17.23
N THR A 408 -28.25 -18.15 17.71
CA THR A 408 -28.67 -17.85 19.08
C THR A 408 -29.26 -19.10 19.71
N ILE A 409 -29.35 -19.14 21.02
CA ILE A 409 -29.87 -20.27 21.78
C ILE A 409 -31.21 -19.82 22.37
N PHE A 410 -32.26 -20.57 22.06
CA PHE A 410 -33.61 -20.39 22.56
C PHE A 410 -34.23 -21.65 23.10
N GLY A 411 -35.14 -21.52 24.06
CA GLY A 411 -36.07 -22.55 24.54
C GLY A 411 -35.61 -23.28 25.80
N VAL A 412 -36.49 -24.12 26.30
CA VAL A 412 -36.31 -24.92 27.53
C VAL A 412 -35.28 -26.02 27.32
N ASN A 413 -35.17 -26.55 26.08
CA ASN A 413 -34.07 -27.41 25.64
C ASN A 413 -33.23 -26.58 24.64
N PRO A 414 -32.13 -25.94 25.08
CA PRO A 414 -31.45 -24.94 24.28
C PRO A 414 -30.83 -25.57 23.03
N GLY A 415 -31.44 -25.27 21.89
CA GLY A 415 -30.90 -25.58 20.55
C GLY A 415 -30.35 -24.31 19.88
N THR A 416 -29.42 -24.46 18.96
CA THR A 416 -28.93 -23.36 18.13
C THR A 416 -29.93 -23.04 17.02
N HIS A 417 -30.40 -21.79 16.99
CA HIS A 417 -31.30 -21.25 15.96
C HIS A 417 -30.63 -20.15 15.18
N THR A 418 -30.94 -20.04 13.88
CA THR A 418 -30.46 -18.92 13.07
C THR A 418 -31.14 -17.64 13.53
N SER A 419 -30.37 -16.64 13.85
CA SER A 419 -30.84 -15.27 14.16
C SER A 419 -30.51 -14.31 13.03
N LEU A 420 -31.39 -13.34 12.82
CA LEU A 420 -31.25 -12.25 11.87
C LEU A 420 -31.36 -10.92 12.62
N TRP A 421 -30.43 -10.01 12.36
CA TRP A 421 -30.51 -8.66 12.92
C TRP A 421 -29.95 -7.63 11.96
N VAL A 422 -30.38 -6.36 12.14
CA VAL A 422 -29.84 -5.22 11.40
C VAL A 422 -28.50 -4.84 12.01
N ASP A 423 -27.46 -4.77 11.18
CA ASP A 423 -26.09 -4.46 11.59
C ASP A 423 -25.87 -2.95 11.73
N GLY A 424 -25.88 -2.47 12.97
CA GLY A 424 -25.50 -1.11 13.34
C GLY A 424 -26.46 -0.02 12.88
N MET A 425 -26.19 1.18 13.30
CA MET A 425 -26.87 2.39 12.86
C MET A 425 -26.21 2.98 11.62
N ARG A 426 -27.00 3.58 10.73
CA ARG A 426 -26.49 4.22 9.49
C ARG A 426 -26.77 5.72 9.55
N SER A 427 -25.83 6.51 9.08
CA SER A 427 -26.00 7.95 8.91
C SER A 427 -26.31 8.29 7.46
N ALA A 428 -27.48 8.84 7.19
CA ALA A 428 -27.83 9.40 5.88
C ALA A 428 -27.14 10.75 5.61
N GLU A 429 -26.62 11.39 6.66
CA GLU A 429 -26.01 12.71 6.61
C GLU A 429 -24.50 12.69 6.29
N ARG A 430 -23.89 11.51 6.24
CA ARG A 430 -22.47 11.39 5.86
C ARG A 430 -22.23 11.97 4.49
N THR A 431 -21.24 12.87 4.43
CA THR A 431 -20.84 13.55 3.20
C THR A 431 -19.32 13.47 3.00
N TRP A 432 -18.81 14.10 1.98
CA TRP A 432 -17.40 14.19 1.69
C TRP A 432 -16.61 14.82 2.83
N GLU A 433 -15.47 14.24 3.18
CA GLU A 433 -14.42 14.98 3.86
C GLU A 433 -13.88 16.05 2.92
N THR A 434 -13.54 17.22 3.43
CA THR A 434 -12.97 18.30 2.62
C THR A 434 -11.63 18.75 3.18
N ILE A 435 -10.66 18.94 2.28
CA ILE A 435 -9.34 19.43 2.63
C ILE A 435 -9.16 20.79 2.00
N ASP A 436 -9.09 21.83 2.84
CA ASP A 436 -8.73 23.18 2.44
C ASP A 436 -7.20 23.35 2.54
N SER A 437 -6.59 23.74 1.44
CA SER A 437 -5.14 23.93 1.34
C SER A 437 -4.83 25.36 0.94
N HIS A 438 -3.95 26.02 1.69
CA HIS A 438 -3.33 27.28 1.34
C HIS A 438 -1.83 27.04 1.18
N ASP A 439 -1.26 27.61 0.15
CA ASP A 439 0.16 27.52 -0.15
C ASP A 439 0.67 28.88 -0.65
N VAL A 440 1.72 29.39 -0.01
CA VAL A 440 2.42 30.61 -0.41
C VAL A 440 3.86 30.23 -0.73
N GLY A 441 4.32 30.54 -1.93
CA GLY A 441 5.64 30.17 -2.39
C GLY A 441 6.41 31.31 -3.04
N VAL A 442 7.73 31.22 -2.97
CA VAL A 442 8.68 32.10 -3.66
C VAL A 442 9.65 31.23 -4.44
N ASP A 443 9.71 31.44 -5.75
CA ASP A 443 10.78 30.90 -6.60
C ASP A 443 11.79 32.00 -6.88
N PHE A 444 13.07 31.70 -6.79
CA PHE A 444 14.12 32.66 -7.05
C PHE A 444 15.31 32.06 -7.78
N ALA A 445 15.95 32.87 -8.59
CA ALA A 445 17.22 32.55 -9.22
C ALA A 445 18.12 33.79 -9.20
N PHE A 446 19.36 33.59 -8.79
CA PHE A 446 20.37 34.64 -8.64
C PHE A 446 21.64 34.30 -9.42
N LEU A 447 22.48 35.31 -9.65
CA LEU A 447 23.83 35.19 -10.20
C LEU A 447 23.85 34.44 -11.54
N SER A 448 23.05 34.92 -12.51
CA SER A 448 22.90 34.25 -13.82
C SER A 448 22.48 32.80 -13.72
N ASN A 449 21.50 32.52 -12.85
CA ASN A 449 20.96 31.20 -12.55
C ASN A 449 21.91 30.20 -11.86
N ARG A 450 23.04 30.68 -11.30
CA ARG A 450 23.92 29.81 -10.52
C ARG A 450 23.25 29.33 -9.24
N LEU A 451 22.63 30.23 -8.47
CA LEU A 451 21.82 29.89 -7.31
C LEU A 451 20.34 29.92 -7.71
N ARG A 452 19.67 28.78 -7.57
CA ARG A 452 18.21 28.63 -7.73
C ARG A 452 17.61 28.06 -6.47
N GLY A 453 16.41 28.47 -6.13
CA GLY A 453 15.71 27.92 -4.99
C GLY A 453 14.22 28.18 -5.02
N SER A 454 13.52 27.46 -4.14
CA SER A 454 12.13 27.71 -3.81
C SER A 454 11.93 27.65 -2.30
N PHE A 455 11.04 28.47 -1.81
CA PHE A 455 10.54 28.40 -0.45
C PHE A 455 9.03 28.37 -0.50
N ASP A 456 8.43 27.39 0.18
CA ASP A 456 6.99 27.20 0.27
C ASP A 456 6.55 27.09 1.73
N TYR A 457 5.44 27.74 2.06
CA TYR A 457 4.74 27.58 3.34
C TYR A 457 3.30 27.17 3.09
N PHE A 458 2.88 26.04 3.68
CA PHE A 458 1.56 25.49 3.47
C PHE A 458 0.77 25.29 4.75
N ILE A 459 -0.56 25.38 4.62
CA ILE A 459 -1.53 25.02 5.65
C ILE A 459 -2.59 24.13 4.98
N LYS A 460 -2.77 22.91 5.49
CA LYS A 460 -3.80 21.98 5.05
C LYS A 460 -4.74 21.68 6.22
N THR A 461 -6.03 21.94 6.05
CA THR A 461 -7.04 21.67 7.06
C THR A 461 -8.03 20.65 6.52
N ASN A 462 -8.07 19.45 7.10
CA ASN A 462 -9.11 18.45 6.84
C ASN A 462 -10.32 18.78 7.71
N ASN A 463 -11.45 19.07 7.08
CA ASN A 463 -12.72 19.36 7.71
C ASN A 463 -13.69 18.20 7.48
N GLY A 464 -14.45 17.86 8.51
CA GLY A 464 -15.40 16.77 8.44
C GLY A 464 -14.74 15.40 8.32
N MET A 465 -13.63 15.20 9.00
CA MET A 465 -12.94 13.91 9.07
C MET A 465 -13.84 12.86 9.71
N PHE A 466 -13.82 11.63 9.18
CA PHE A 466 -14.63 10.54 9.72
C PHE A 466 -14.04 10.03 11.03
N ILE A 467 -14.77 10.25 12.13
CA ILE A 467 -14.38 9.82 13.47
C ILE A 467 -15.48 8.93 14.05
N ASP A 468 -15.05 7.85 14.72
CA ASP A 468 -15.96 7.01 15.51
C ASP A 468 -16.42 7.78 16.75
N VAL A 469 -17.72 7.94 16.90
CA VAL A 469 -18.33 8.55 18.08
C VAL A 469 -18.65 7.46 19.08
N GLN A 470 -18.23 7.63 20.32
CA GLN A 470 -18.63 6.75 21.40
C GLN A 470 -20.00 7.18 21.94
N TYR A 471 -20.98 6.32 21.79
CA TYR A 471 -22.30 6.49 22.38
C TYR A 471 -22.48 5.51 23.56
N PRO A 472 -23.36 5.82 24.52
CA PRO A 472 -23.68 4.88 25.59
C PRO A 472 -24.14 3.52 25.03
N SER A 473 -23.69 2.43 25.65
CA SER A 473 -23.98 1.05 25.23
C SER A 473 -25.48 0.70 25.23
N ILE A 474 -26.32 1.52 25.87
CA ILE A 474 -27.77 1.39 25.88
C ILE A 474 -28.42 1.47 24.48
N LEU A 475 -27.69 2.02 23.50
CA LEU A 475 -28.15 2.02 22.11
C LEU A 475 -28.19 0.62 21.47
N GLY A 476 -27.52 -0.36 22.06
CA GLY A 476 -27.52 -1.75 21.60
C GLY A 476 -26.89 -1.99 20.22
N ALA A 477 -26.28 -0.96 19.62
CA ALA A 477 -25.65 -1.03 18.31
C ALA A 477 -24.43 -0.12 18.23
N ALA A 478 -23.49 -0.44 17.32
CA ALA A 478 -22.38 0.45 17.02
C ALA A 478 -22.88 1.75 16.40
N ALA A 479 -22.35 2.86 16.88
CA ALA A 479 -22.68 4.20 16.36
C ALA A 479 -22.15 4.38 14.93
N PRO A 480 -22.85 5.15 14.08
CA PRO A 480 -22.33 5.50 12.78
C PRO A 480 -21.16 6.49 12.91
N LYS A 481 -20.16 6.34 12.05
CA LYS A 481 -19.14 7.38 11.88
C LYS A 481 -19.80 8.66 11.37
N THR A 482 -19.32 9.79 11.81
CA THR A 482 -19.85 11.10 11.43
C THR A 482 -18.72 12.03 10.94
N ASN A 483 -19.10 13.12 10.24
CA ASN A 483 -18.17 14.11 9.72
C ASN A 483 -17.83 15.21 10.76
N ASN A 484 -17.33 14.87 11.93
CA ASN A 484 -17.12 15.82 13.05
C ASN A 484 -15.67 16.00 13.49
N GLY A 485 -14.72 15.37 12.80
CA GLY A 485 -13.32 15.61 13.09
C GLY A 485 -12.74 16.74 12.29
N LYS A 486 -11.77 17.46 12.86
CA LYS A 486 -10.99 18.48 12.16
C LYS A 486 -9.51 18.38 12.51
N PHE A 487 -8.69 18.32 11.48
CA PHE A 487 -7.25 18.15 11.60
C PHE A 487 -6.52 19.19 10.75
N ARG A 488 -5.44 19.75 11.26
CA ARG A 488 -4.62 20.71 10.53
C ARG A 488 -3.18 20.26 10.49
N ALA A 489 -2.60 20.28 9.30
CA ALA A 489 -1.17 20.18 9.08
C ALA A 489 -0.66 21.52 8.50
N ARG A 490 0.51 21.96 8.92
CA ARG A 490 1.22 23.13 8.36
C ARG A 490 2.70 22.85 8.33
N GLY A 491 3.38 23.45 7.40
CA GLY A 491 4.82 23.24 7.28
C GLY A 491 5.45 24.19 6.29
N TRP A 492 6.73 24.07 6.16
CA TRP A 492 7.52 24.82 5.18
C TRP A 492 8.55 23.90 4.51
N GLU A 493 8.91 24.27 3.29
CA GLU A 493 9.89 23.57 2.47
C GLU A 493 10.83 24.58 1.83
N LEU A 494 12.12 24.33 1.89
CA LEU A 494 13.18 25.11 1.24
C LEU A 494 13.99 24.16 0.37
N ALA A 495 14.12 24.49 -0.91
CA ALA A 495 15.04 23.82 -1.82
C ALA A 495 16.03 24.81 -2.39
N LEU A 496 17.32 24.47 -2.39
CA LEU A 496 18.41 25.26 -2.93
C LEU A 496 19.24 24.41 -3.88
N ASN A 497 19.65 25.01 -4.98
CA ASN A 497 20.50 24.37 -5.98
C ASN A 497 21.54 25.36 -6.49
N TRP A 498 22.81 25.00 -6.39
CA TRP A 498 23.93 25.76 -6.91
C TRP A 498 24.54 25.04 -8.11
N ASN A 499 24.59 25.74 -9.25
CA ASN A 499 25.20 25.26 -10.49
C ASN A 499 26.32 26.17 -10.88
N ASP A 500 27.53 25.65 -11.07
CA ASP A 500 28.65 26.48 -11.51
C ASP A 500 29.68 25.66 -12.30
N GLN A 501 30.69 26.32 -12.82
CA GLN A 501 31.76 25.72 -13.59
C GLN A 501 33.12 26.30 -13.16
N ILE A 502 34.07 25.44 -12.90
CA ILE A 502 35.47 25.77 -12.63
C ILE A 502 36.32 25.17 -13.76
N GLY A 503 36.84 26.05 -14.65
CA GLY A 503 37.52 25.57 -15.85
C GLY A 503 36.60 24.74 -16.74
N GLN A 504 36.95 23.46 -16.97
CA GLN A 504 36.13 22.51 -17.75
C GLN A 504 35.14 21.68 -16.89
N VAL A 505 35.24 21.76 -15.56
CA VAL A 505 34.44 20.98 -14.65
C VAL A 505 33.15 21.73 -14.31
N LYS A 506 32.01 21.18 -14.72
CA LYS A 506 30.66 21.62 -14.32
C LYS A 506 30.24 20.86 -13.09
N TYR A 507 29.72 21.55 -12.08
CA TYR A 507 29.24 20.94 -10.87
C TYR A 507 27.87 21.50 -10.44
N ASN A 508 27.12 20.65 -9.76
CA ASN A 508 25.82 20.97 -9.19
C ASN A 508 25.79 20.49 -7.75
N ILE A 509 25.39 21.38 -6.85
CA ILE A 509 25.20 21.06 -5.42
C ILE A 509 23.80 21.47 -5.04
N GLY A 510 22.97 20.52 -4.58
CA GLY A 510 21.60 20.77 -4.17
C GLY A 510 21.30 20.21 -2.79
N GLY A 511 20.40 20.89 -2.09
CA GLY A 511 19.89 20.46 -0.80
C GLY A 511 18.46 20.91 -0.58
N SER A 512 17.71 20.18 0.25
CA SER A 512 16.38 20.56 0.68
C SER A 512 16.25 20.41 2.19
N LEU A 513 15.48 21.31 2.79
CA LEU A 513 15.16 21.31 4.21
C LEU A 513 13.65 21.55 4.35
N SER A 514 12.99 20.77 5.19
CA SER A 514 11.56 20.91 5.43
C SER A 514 11.22 20.56 6.87
N ASP A 515 10.16 21.16 7.38
CA ASP A 515 9.56 20.79 8.66
C ASP A 515 8.04 20.90 8.57
N ALA A 516 7.34 19.98 9.21
CA ALA A 516 5.89 19.94 9.24
C ALA A 516 5.37 19.49 10.59
N TRP A 517 4.33 20.17 11.07
CA TRP A 517 3.65 19.81 12.31
C TRP A 517 2.14 19.79 12.14
N SER A 518 1.49 19.01 12.96
CA SER A 518 0.05 18.79 12.86
C SER A 518 -0.62 18.96 14.21
N LYS A 519 -1.93 19.29 14.15
CA LYS A 519 -2.79 19.43 15.32
C LYS A 519 -4.20 18.95 15.00
N VAL A 520 -4.78 18.18 15.92
CA VAL A 520 -6.22 17.93 15.95
C VAL A 520 -6.90 19.19 16.47
N LEU A 521 -7.90 19.70 15.76
CA LEU A 521 -8.62 20.92 16.12
C LEU A 521 -9.98 20.63 16.76
N GLU A 522 -10.66 19.57 16.28
CA GLU A 522 -11.99 19.17 16.75
C GLU A 522 -12.08 17.65 16.78
N LEU A 523 -12.65 17.11 17.84
CA LEU A 523 -13.04 15.71 18.01
C LEU A 523 -14.54 15.59 18.25
N ALA A 524 -15.11 14.39 18.00
CA ALA A 524 -16.55 14.11 17.99
C ALA A 524 -17.24 14.37 19.31
N ASN A 525 -16.76 14.66 20.41
CA ASN A 525 -17.45 14.87 21.69
C ASN A 525 -17.10 16.18 22.41
N ASN A 526 -16.70 17.24 21.67
CA ASN A 526 -16.32 18.53 22.24
C ASN A 526 -15.22 18.47 23.32
N GLU A 527 -14.47 17.40 23.41
CA GLU A 527 -13.28 17.40 24.23
C GLU A 527 -12.20 18.19 23.47
N ASN A 528 -11.99 19.43 23.93
CA ASN A 528 -10.86 20.24 23.47
C ASN A 528 -9.56 19.51 23.82
N VAL A 529 -8.79 19.14 22.81
CA VAL A 529 -7.44 18.57 22.95
C VAL A 529 -6.42 19.68 23.05
#